data_7104d288cceba80df12aad1d9c14d5ec
#
_entry.id   7104d288cceba80df12aad1d9c14d5ec
#
_cell.length_a   1.000
_cell.length_b   1.000
_cell.length_c   1.000
_cell.angle_alpha   90.00
_cell.angle_beta   90.00
_cell.angle_gamma   90.00
#
_symmetry.space_group_name_H-M   'P 1'
#
loop_
_entity.id
_entity.type
_entity.pdbx_description
1 polymer ?
#
loop_
_entity_poly.entity_id
_entity_poly.type
_entity_poly.pdbx_seq_one_letter_code
_entity_poly.pdbx_strand_id
1 'polypeptide(L)'
;QKTKLAFWILDNLDSNNQLIMTQRKIAEKIGMSTKTVSTTIKALVESNFLNKINSGAYRVNPDVLFKGGKDNRLNVLLQYRNEKNN
;
A
#
# COMPACT_ATOMS: atom_id res chain seq x y z
N GLN A 1 -11.93 -4.84 9.97
CA GLN A 1 -11.59 -5.13 8.58
C GLN A 1 -10.44 -4.26 8.08
N LYS A 2 -10.48 -2.97 8.38
CA LYS A 2 -9.42 -2.03 8.01
C LYS A 2 -8.07 -2.45 8.59
N THR A 3 -8.04 -2.82 9.86
CA THR A 3 -6.82 -3.23 10.55
C THR A 3 -6.26 -4.52 9.95
N LYS A 4 -7.12 -5.49 9.68
CA LYS A 4 -6.70 -6.77 9.09
C LYS A 4 -6.06 -6.57 7.73
N LEU A 5 -6.69 -5.76 6.88
CA LEU A 5 -6.15 -5.49 5.54
C LEU A 5 -4.84 -4.70 5.63
N ALA A 6 -4.77 -3.71 6.52
CA ALA A 6 -3.56 -2.92 6.69
C ALA A 6 -2.36 -3.80 7.08
N PHE A 7 -2.52 -4.66 8.06
CA PHE A 7 -1.45 -5.57 8.47
C PHE A 7 -1.07 -6.55 7.37
N TRP A 8 -2.06 -7.07 6.64
CA TRP A 8 -1.77 -7.96 5.53
C TRP A 8 -0.94 -7.27 4.45
N ILE A 9 -1.28 -6.01 4.13
CA ILE A 9 -0.52 -5.24 3.17
C ILE A 9 0.92 -5.05 3.64
N LEU A 10 1.11 -4.68 4.92
CA LEU A 10 2.45 -4.48 5.47
C LEU A 10 3.29 -5.76 5.40
N ASP A 11 2.68 -6.92 5.58
CA ASP A 11 3.38 -8.20 5.53
C ASP A 11 3.76 -8.64 4.12
N ASN A 12 3.19 -8.01 3.10
CA ASN A 12 3.38 -8.42 1.71
C ASN A 12 4.06 -7.37 0.84
N LEU A 13 4.73 -6.40 1.45
CA LEU A 13 5.45 -5.35 0.73
C LEU A 13 6.80 -5.86 0.23
N ASP A 14 7.24 -5.32 -0.91
CA ASP A 14 8.60 -5.53 -1.38
C ASP A 14 9.57 -4.49 -0.75
N SER A 15 10.83 -4.50 -1.18
CA SER A 15 11.86 -3.61 -0.62
C SER A 15 11.66 -2.13 -0.99
N ASN A 16 10.74 -1.85 -1.92
CA ASN A 16 10.37 -0.48 -2.30
C ASN A 16 9.04 -0.06 -1.71
N ASN A 17 8.57 -0.77 -0.70
CA ASN A 17 7.28 -0.55 -0.04
C ASN A 17 6.09 -0.67 -0.97
N GLN A 18 6.22 -1.47 -2.03
CA GLN A 18 5.14 -1.68 -2.99
C GLN A 18 4.45 -3.01 -2.77
N LEU A 19 3.14 -2.99 -2.96
CA LEU A 19 2.34 -4.19 -3.15
C LEU A 19 1.85 -4.17 -4.59
N ILE A 20 2.34 -5.08 -5.42
CA ILE A 20 1.96 -5.15 -6.83
C ILE A 20 0.90 -6.23 -6.97
N MET A 21 -0.34 -5.80 -6.91
CA MET A 21 -1.49 -6.71 -6.92
C MET A 21 -2.76 -5.92 -7.15
N THR A 22 -3.70 -6.46 -7.94
CA THR A 22 -5.01 -5.83 -8.12
C THR A 22 -5.84 -6.00 -6.86
N GLN A 23 -6.84 -5.14 -6.68
CA GLN A 23 -7.76 -5.24 -5.54
C GLN A 23 -8.51 -6.57 -5.54
N ARG A 24 -8.85 -7.06 -6.72
CA ARG A 24 -9.51 -8.36 -6.87
C ARG A 24 -8.63 -9.48 -6.33
N LYS A 25 -7.34 -9.46 -6.65
CA LYS A 25 -6.40 -10.47 -6.18
C LYS A 25 -6.18 -10.35 -4.67
N ILE A 26 -6.08 -9.13 -4.15
CA ILE A 26 -5.97 -8.89 -2.71
C ILE A 26 -7.19 -9.49 -2.01
N ALA A 27 -8.39 -9.23 -2.54
CA ALA A 27 -9.63 -9.74 -1.96
C ALA A 27 -9.63 -11.28 -1.90
N GLU A 28 -9.18 -11.94 -2.98
CA GLU A 28 -9.06 -13.40 -3.01
C GLU A 28 -8.10 -13.91 -1.94
N LYS A 29 -6.93 -13.27 -1.83
CA LYS A 29 -5.88 -13.71 -0.90
C LYS A 29 -6.28 -13.55 0.56
N ILE A 30 -6.96 -12.46 0.89
CA ILE A 30 -7.30 -12.15 2.29
C ILE A 30 -8.68 -12.67 2.69
N GLY A 31 -9.49 -13.11 1.74
CA GLY A 31 -10.82 -13.63 2.02
C GLY A 31 -11.85 -12.55 2.30
N MET A 32 -11.75 -11.40 1.64
CA MET A 32 -12.71 -10.31 1.75
C MET A 32 -13.39 -10.08 0.42
N SER A 33 -14.53 -9.39 0.43
CA SER A 33 -15.16 -8.97 -0.83
C SER A 33 -14.32 -7.87 -1.49
N THR A 34 -14.39 -7.78 -2.80
CA THR A 34 -13.70 -6.72 -3.56
C THR A 34 -14.19 -5.34 -3.11
N LYS A 35 -15.48 -5.21 -2.83
CA LYS A 35 -16.04 -3.95 -2.34
C LYS A 35 -15.41 -3.52 -1.00
N THR A 36 -15.27 -4.47 -0.06
CA THR A 36 -14.65 -4.19 1.23
C THR A 36 -13.19 -3.76 1.05
N VAL A 37 -12.44 -4.48 0.19
CA VAL A 37 -11.06 -4.12 -0.11
C VAL A 37 -10.98 -2.71 -0.71
N SER A 38 -11.82 -2.42 -1.69
CA SER A 38 -11.83 -1.11 -2.35
C SER A 38 -12.11 0.03 -1.38
N THR A 39 -13.15 -0.13 -0.56
CA THR A 39 -13.52 0.88 0.44
C THR A 39 -12.41 1.08 1.47
N THR A 40 -11.81 0.00 1.92
CA THR A 40 -10.73 0.05 2.92
C THR A 40 -9.48 0.69 2.35
N ILE A 41 -9.08 0.33 1.11
CA ILE A 41 -7.92 0.95 0.46
C ILE A 41 -8.15 2.46 0.29
N LYS A 42 -9.35 2.87 -0.10
CA LYS A 42 -9.67 4.29 -0.21
C LYS A 42 -9.45 5.02 1.12
N ALA A 43 -9.92 4.42 2.21
CA ALA A 43 -9.72 4.99 3.55
C ALA A 43 -8.22 5.06 3.92
N LEU A 44 -7.44 4.04 3.54
CA LEU A 44 -6.00 4.03 3.80
C LEU A 44 -5.28 5.12 2.99
N VAL A 45 -5.70 5.35 1.75
CA VAL A 45 -5.17 6.45 0.93
C VAL A 45 -5.49 7.80 1.58
N GLU A 46 -6.73 8.00 1.99
CA GLU A 46 -7.16 9.25 2.61
C GLU A 46 -6.45 9.53 3.93
N SER A 47 -6.07 8.49 4.67
CA SER A 47 -5.33 8.64 5.93
C SER A 47 -3.81 8.73 5.75
N ASN A 48 -3.33 8.81 4.51
CA ASN A 48 -1.90 8.88 4.18
C ASN A 48 -1.11 7.64 4.62
N PHE A 49 -1.78 6.51 4.70
CA PHE A 49 -1.14 5.23 5.00
C PHE A 49 -0.45 4.66 3.75
N LEU A 50 -1.09 4.80 2.60
CA LEU A 50 -0.53 4.34 1.32
C LEU A 50 -1.04 5.20 0.17
N ASN A 51 -0.38 5.06 -0.99
CA ASN A 51 -0.81 5.66 -2.24
C ASN A 51 -1.17 4.57 -3.23
N LYS A 52 -2.13 4.86 -4.09
CA LYS A 52 -2.44 4.03 -5.25
C LYS A 52 -1.58 4.52 -6.42
N ILE A 53 -0.62 3.71 -6.86
CA ILE A 53 0.23 4.05 -8.00
C ILE A 53 -0.55 3.85 -9.29
N ASN A 54 -1.23 2.71 -9.40
CA ASN A 54 -2.16 2.39 -10.49
C ASN A 54 -3.10 1.28 -10.00
N SER A 55 -3.94 0.75 -10.89
CA SER A 55 -4.94 -0.23 -10.50
C SER A 55 -4.35 -1.56 -9.99
N GLY A 56 -3.08 -1.78 -10.18
CA GLY A 56 -2.40 -3.01 -9.75
C GLY A 56 -1.16 -2.75 -8.91
N ALA A 57 -0.99 -1.55 -8.36
CA ALA A 57 0.21 -1.25 -7.55
C ALA A 57 -0.10 -0.20 -6.50
N TYR A 58 0.37 -0.44 -5.29
CA TYR A 58 0.19 0.43 -4.13
C TYR A 58 1.53 0.59 -3.43
N ARG A 59 1.78 1.76 -2.85
CA ARG A 59 2.99 2.00 -2.07
C ARG A 59 2.61 2.50 -0.69
N VAL A 60 3.10 1.80 0.34
CA VAL A 60 2.89 2.23 1.72
C VAL A 60 3.83 3.38 2.05
N ASN A 61 3.32 4.35 2.80
CA ASN A 61 4.09 5.48 3.29
C ASN A 61 5.29 4.98 4.09
N PRO A 62 6.54 5.27 3.67
CA PRO A 62 7.71 4.78 4.39
C PRO A 62 7.84 5.33 5.82
N ASP A 63 7.10 6.39 6.17
CA ASP A 63 7.03 6.87 7.55
C ASP A 63 6.15 5.97 8.43
N VAL A 64 5.29 5.14 7.84
CA VAL A 64 4.50 4.15 8.57
C VAL A 64 5.34 2.90 8.80
N LEU A 65 5.96 2.40 7.75
CA LEU A 65 6.81 1.22 7.79
C LEU A 65 7.69 1.22 6.55
N PHE A 66 8.96 0.84 6.69
CA PHE A 66 9.85 0.72 5.55
C PHE A 66 10.52 -0.66 5.53
N LYS A 67 10.38 -1.36 4.40
CA LYS A 67 10.90 -2.73 4.22
C LYS A 67 12.28 -2.79 3.60
N GLY A 68 12.75 -1.70 2.96
CA GLY A 68 14.03 -1.68 2.28
C GLY A 68 15.19 -1.34 3.21
N GLY A 69 16.39 -1.27 2.63
CA GLY A 69 17.59 -0.86 3.36
C GLY A 69 17.66 0.65 3.56
N LYS A 70 18.53 1.07 4.49
CA LYS A 70 18.68 2.49 4.84
C LYS A 70 18.95 3.37 3.62
N ASP A 71 19.77 2.89 2.71
CA ASP A 71 20.21 3.68 1.55
C ASP A 71 19.09 3.94 0.55
N ASN A 72 18.03 3.14 0.61
CA ASN A 72 16.90 3.27 -0.31
C ASN A 72 15.73 4.04 0.28
N ARG A 73 15.74 4.32 1.59
CA ARG A 73 14.59 4.90 2.26
C ARG A 73 14.24 6.28 1.73
N LEU A 74 15.23 7.13 1.51
CA LEU A 74 14.98 8.48 0.99
C LEU A 74 14.41 8.43 -0.41
N ASN A 75 14.92 7.55 -1.26
CA ASN A 75 14.40 7.40 -2.63
C ASN A 75 12.93 6.99 -2.61
N VAL A 76 12.58 6.03 -1.78
CA VAL A 76 11.18 5.57 -1.66
C VAL A 76 10.29 6.68 -1.12
N LEU A 77 10.77 7.44 -0.14
CA LEU A 77 10.02 8.56 0.42
C LEU A 77 9.74 9.63 -0.64
N LEU A 78 10.74 9.96 -1.46
CA LEU A 78 10.57 10.93 -2.54
C LEU A 78 9.59 10.42 -3.58
N GLN A 79 9.65 9.15 -3.94
CA GLN A 79 8.70 8.54 -4.87
C GLN A 79 7.28 8.58 -4.30
N TYR A 80 7.13 8.28 -3.01
CA TYR A 80 5.82 8.32 -2.36
C TYR A 80 5.22 9.72 -2.41
N ARG A 81 6.02 10.75 -2.12
CA ARG A 81 5.56 12.14 -2.15
C ARG A 81 5.20 12.59 -3.56
N ASN A 82 5.99 12.20 -4.56
CA ASN A 82 5.70 12.52 -5.95
C ASN A 82 4.38 11.89 -6.42
N GLU A 83 4.14 10.64 -6.06
CA GLU A 83 2.91 9.94 -6.40
C GLU A 83 1.69 10.61 -5.78
N LYS A 84 1.85 11.10 -4.55
CA LYS A 84 0.77 11.76 -3.84
C LYS A 84 0.39 13.09 -4.47
N ASN A 85 1.37 13.80 -5.05
CA ASN A 85 1.16 15.11 -5.66
C ASN A 85 0.68 15.03 -7.11
N ASN A 86 0.64 13.85 -7.68
CA ASN A 86 0.11 13.62 -9.00
C ASN A 86 -1.35 13.21 -8.93
#